data_41e948c3a6250c710dae2a0e1d04c3c7
#
_entry.id   41e948c3a6250c710dae2a0e1d04c3c7
#
_cell.length_a   1.000
_cell.length_b   1.000
_cell.length_c   1.000
_cell.angle_alpha   90.00
_cell.angle_beta   90.00
_cell.angle_gamma   90.00
#
_symmetry.space_group_name_H-M   'P 1'
#
loop_
_entity.id
_entity.type
_entity.pdbx_description
1 polymer ?
#
loop_
_entity_poly.entity_id
_entity_poly.type
_entity_poly.pdbx_seq_one_letter_code
_entity_poly.pdbx_strand_id
1 'polypeptide(L)'
;MFSFLKNHPFAVEAFFESSLVLTFAVAKEEVQHLIPECLELDTFRDKWAFIAVAMVQTKSLRPKGFPKIMGNDFFLIGYRVFVRFTTSAGKNLRGLYIIKSETDKKKMEFFGNIFTHYNYSTTDIIQNKQKEVTEISSIKSGFQIKIENPADENIPLPPSSPFADWKEARRYAGPLPFTFTYNPADKKVLIIEGVRENWKPSPVKVIDYQFSFIDQIHLSDVTLANAFIIHNIPYYWKKGRIEKWNKAGKNSRAF
;
A
#
# COMPACT_ATOMS: atom_id res chain seq x y z
N MET A 1 -18.49 -16.88 12.03
CA MET A 1 -17.79 -17.85 12.90
C MET A 1 -16.25 -17.76 12.89
N PHE A 2 -15.60 -17.21 11.87
CA PHE A 2 -14.13 -17.14 11.77
C PHE A 2 -13.56 -15.72 11.78
N SER A 3 -14.23 -14.76 12.44
CA SER A 3 -13.79 -13.35 12.44
C SER A 3 -12.39 -13.15 13.04
N PHE A 4 -11.95 -14.02 13.95
CA PHE A 4 -10.61 -13.94 14.54
C PHE A 4 -9.50 -14.24 13.54
N LEU A 5 -9.75 -15.03 12.48
CA LEU A 5 -8.78 -15.32 11.44
C LEU A 5 -8.42 -14.09 10.62
N LYS A 6 -9.37 -13.18 10.42
CA LYS A 6 -9.13 -11.91 9.70
C LYS A 6 -8.19 -10.96 10.46
N ASN A 7 -7.93 -11.22 11.73
CA ASN A 7 -7.03 -10.41 12.56
C ASN A 7 -5.55 -10.80 12.42
N HIS A 8 -5.18 -11.46 11.32
CA HIS A 8 -3.81 -11.87 11.04
C HIS A 8 -3.17 -12.65 12.21
N PRO A 9 -3.67 -13.87 12.53
CA PRO A 9 -3.40 -14.55 13.78
C PRO A 9 -2.00 -15.13 13.92
N PHE A 10 -1.22 -15.17 12.83
CA PHE A 10 0.16 -15.66 12.77
C PHE A 10 1.01 -14.77 11.85
N ALA A 11 2.31 -14.87 12.00
CA ALA A 11 3.24 -14.19 11.11
C ALA A 11 3.26 -14.87 9.73
N VAL A 12 3.40 -14.07 8.67
CA VAL A 12 3.44 -14.53 7.28
C VAL A 12 4.71 -14.02 6.62
N GLU A 13 5.35 -14.84 5.81
CA GLU A 13 6.53 -14.45 5.05
C GLU A 13 6.35 -14.66 3.56
N ALA A 14 7.03 -13.83 2.77
CA ALA A 14 7.03 -13.87 1.32
C ALA A 14 8.36 -13.36 0.78
N PHE A 15 8.55 -13.51 -0.52
CA PHE A 15 9.61 -12.87 -1.27
C PHE A 15 8.98 -11.99 -2.34
N PHE A 16 9.30 -10.70 -2.32
CA PHE A 16 8.89 -9.78 -3.37
C PHE A 16 9.95 -9.77 -4.46
N GLU A 17 9.63 -10.40 -5.59
CA GLU A 17 10.47 -10.36 -6.78
C GLU A 17 10.57 -8.94 -7.32
N SER A 18 9.44 -8.22 -7.31
CA SER A 18 9.39 -6.80 -7.60
C SER A 18 8.21 -6.13 -6.87
N SER A 19 8.39 -4.87 -6.52
CA SER A 19 7.32 -4.01 -6.00
C SER A 19 7.44 -2.63 -6.66
N LEU A 20 6.57 -2.36 -7.63
CA LEU A 20 6.42 -1.06 -8.26
C LEU A 20 5.38 -0.26 -7.49
N VAL A 21 5.73 0.96 -7.11
CA VAL A 21 4.83 1.85 -6.36
C VAL A 21 4.76 3.19 -7.06
N LEU A 22 3.54 3.62 -7.38
CA LEU A 22 3.23 4.98 -7.78
C LEU A 22 2.52 5.66 -6.62
N THR A 23 2.95 6.86 -6.25
CA THR A 23 2.29 7.65 -5.22
C THR A 23 1.71 8.91 -5.83
N PHE A 24 0.43 9.12 -5.61
CA PHE A 24 -0.32 10.28 -6.06
C PHE A 24 -0.52 11.24 -4.89
N ALA A 25 -0.29 12.53 -5.14
CA ALA A 25 -0.62 13.61 -4.21
C ALA A 25 -1.98 14.19 -4.58
N VAL A 26 -2.80 14.41 -3.56
CA VAL A 26 -4.18 14.90 -3.67
C VAL A 26 -4.43 15.89 -2.53
N ALA A 27 -5.34 16.84 -2.71
CA ALA A 27 -5.78 17.72 -1.63
C ALA A 27 -6.32 16.89 -0.45
N LYS A 28 -5.86 17.17 0.77
CA LYS A 28 -6.21 16.35 1.95
C LYS A 28 -7.71 16.27 2.21
N GLU A 29 -8.42 17.34 1.89
CA GLU A 29 -9.88 17.46 2.07
C GLU A 29 -10.64 16.42 1.24
N GLU A 30 -10.12 16.08 0.06
CA GLU A 30 -10.75 15.12 -0.85
C GLU A 30 -10.54 13.66 -0.43
N VAL A 31 -9.52 13.37 0.38
CA VAL A 31 -9.17 12.00 0.79
C VAL A 31 -9.70 11.63 2.18
N GLN A 32 -10.08 12.63 2.98
CA GLN A 32 -10.51 12.43 4.37
C GLN A 32 -11.68 11.44 4.52
N HIS A 33 -12.61 11.43 3.57
CA HIS A 33 -13.76 10.53 3.60
C HIS A 33 -13.43 9.06 3.27
N LEU A 34 -12.26 8.79 2.70
CA LEU A 34 -11.80 7.44 2.35
C LEU A 34 -11.25 6.67 3.56
N ILE A 35 -10.98 7.34 4.67
CA ILE A 35 -10.39 6.72 5.85
C ILE A 35 -11.35 6.72 7.05
N PRO A 36 -11.28 5.72 7.94
CA PRO A 36 -12.11 5.69 9.14
C PRO A 36 -11.71 6.75 10.16
N GLU A 37 -12.66 7.14 11.01
CA GLU A 37 -12.53 8.20 12.01
C GLU A 37 -11.38 8.01 13.03
N CYS A 38 -10.91 6.79 13.21
CA CYS A 38 -9.81 6.45 14.11
C CYS A 38 -8.41 6.74 13.52
N LEU A 39 -8.33 7.05 12.23
CA LEU A 39 -7.10 7.36 11.53
C LEU A 39 -7.04 8.84 11.16
N GLU A 40 -5.82 9.33 11.02
CA GLU A 40 -5.53 10.68 10.53
C GLU A 40 -4.75 10.56 9.22
N LEU A 41 -4.98 11.47 8.27
CA LEU A 41 -4.17 11.53 7.06
C LEU A 41 -2.71 11.87 7.41
N ASP A 42 -1.77 11.16 6.79
CA ASP A 42 -0.35 11.49 6.86
C ASP A 42 -0.02 12.50 5.76
N THR A 43 -0.09 13.78 6.10
CA THR A 43 -0.04 14.88 5.14
C THR A 43 1.36 15.46 4.98
N PHE A 44 1.62 16.05 3.82
CA PHE A 44 2.79 16.87 3.54
C PHE A 44 2.39 18.35 3.47
N ARG A 45 3.06 19.19 4.28
CA ARG A 45 2.80 20.64 4.42
C ARG A 45 1.34 20.98 4.73
N ASP A 46 0.67 20.09 5.46
CA ASP A 46 -0.77 20.18 5.79
C ASP A 46 -1.71 20.44 4.59
N LYS A 47 -1.24 20.19 3.38
CA LYS A 47 -1.97 20.36 2.13
C LYS A 47 -2.18 19.05 1.40
N TRP A 48 -1.14 18.25 1.23
CA TRP A 48 -1.16 17.07 0.38
C TRP A 48 -1.35 15.79 1.20
N ALA A 49 -2.36 15.01 0.86
CA ALA A 49 -2.49 13.61 1.24
C ALA A 49 -1.99 12.71 0.10
N PHE A 50 -1.74 11.43 0.39
CA PHE A 50 -1.17 10.52 -0.59
C PHE A 50 -1.98 9.25 -0.75
N ILE A 51 -2.12 8.83 -2.01
CA ILE A 51 -2.65 7.53 -2.39
C ILE A 51 -1.54 6.78 -3.14
N ALA A 52 -1.17 5.60 -2.65
CA ALA A 52 -0.23 4.73 -3.35
C ALA A 52 -0.95 3.60 -4.06
N VAL A 53 -0.55 3.37 -5.31
CA VAL A 53 -0.85 2.14 -6.06
C VAL A 53 0.41 1.28 -6.05
N ALA A 54 0.36 0.16 -5.33
CA ALA A 54 1.50 -0.76 -5.25
C ALA A 54 1.19 -2.04 -6.01
N MET A 55 2.03 -2.35 -6.99
CA MET A 55 1.99 -3.55 -7.82
C MET A 55 3.13 -4.48 -7.41
N VAL A 56 2.81 -5.64 -6.85
CA VAL A 56 3.77 -6.51 -6.19
C VAL A 56 3.74 -7.91 -6.79
N GLN A 57 4.84 -8.33 -7.40
CA GLN A 57 5.06 -9.73 -7.76
C GLN A 57 5.54 -10.48 -6.52
N THR A 58 4.64 -11.25 -5.94
CA THR A 58 4.88 -12.00 -4.69
C THR A 58 5.19 -13.46 -5.00
N LYS A 59 6.20 -13.99 -4.34
CA LYS A 59 6.62 -15.39 -4.38
C LYS A 59 6.53 -16.02 -2.99
N SER A 60 6.12 -17.28 -2.97
CA SER A 60 6.18 -18.15 -1.78
C SER A 60 5.52 -17.58 -0.53
N LEU A 61 4.38 -16.85 -0.67
CA LEU A 61 3.61 -16.36 0.48
C LEU A 61 3.11 -17.55 1.31
N ARG A 62 3.50 -17.62 2.58
CA ARG A 62 3.15 -18.71 3.49
C ARG A 62 3.21 -18.28 4.96
N PRO A 63 2.63 -19.04 5.90
CA PRO A 63 2.90 -18.84 7.32
C PRO A 63 4.40 -18.94 7.60
N LYS A 64 4.92 -18.06 8.45
CA LYS A 64 6.35 -18.02 8.78
C LYS A 64 6.83 -19.34 9.38
N GLY A 65 7.96 -19.85 8.85
CA GLY A 65 8.55 -21.14 9.28
C GLY A 65 8.02 -22.37 8.54
N PHE A 66 7.05 -22.21 7.63
CA PHE A 66 6.58 -23.33 6.80
C PHE A 66 7.48 -23.55 5.58
N PRO A 67 7.54 -24.79 5.03
CA PRO A 67 8.34 -25.09 3.83
C PRO A 67 7.93 -24.23 2.64
N LYS A 68 8.88 -23.81 1.81
CA LYS A 68 8.64 -22.98 0.62
C LYS A 68 7.64 -23.59 -0.38
N ILE A 69 7.60 -24.92 -0.48
CA ILE A 69 6.68 -25.64 -1.36
C ILE A 69 5.20 -25.38 -1.04
N MET A 70 4.88 -24.98 0.20
CA MET A 70 3.53 -24.60 0.61
C MET A 70 3.19 -23.13 0.28
N GLY A 71 4.16 -22.39 -0.24
CA GLY A 71 3.98 -20.99 -0.59
C GLY A 71 3.12 -20.78 -1.83
N ASN A 72 2.53 -19.59 -1.93
CA ASN A 72 1.71 -19.17 -3.06
C ASN A 72 2.38 -18.01 -3.80
N ASP A 73 2.40 -18.11 -5.12
CA ASP A 73 2.88 -17.08 -6.02
C ASP A 73 1.69 -16.35 -6.63
N PHE A 74 1.72 -15.01 -6.62
CA PHE A 74 0.66 -14.19 -7.20
C PHE A 74 1.16 -12.78 -7.45
N PHE A 75 0.43 -12.06 -8.28
CA PHE A 75 0.56 -10.63 -8.44
C PHE A 75 -0.52 -9.91 -7.63
N LEU A 76 -0.15 -8.83 -6.99
CA LEU A 76 -1.03 -8.02 -6.15
C LEU A 76 -1.02 -6.58 -6.61
N ILE A 77 -2.21 -5.98 -6.69
CA ILE A 77 -2.36 -4.53 -6.78
C ILE A 77 -3.10 -4.06 -5.54
N GLY A 78 -2.56 -3.05 -4.86
CA GLY A 78 -3.18 -2.46 -3.68
C GLY A 78 -3.22 -0.95 -3.78
N TYR A 79 -4.40 -0.38 -3.57
CA TYR A 79 -4.65 1.06 -3.44
C TYR A 79 -4.69 1.43 -1.98
N ARG A 80 -3.87 2.37 -1.55
CA ARG A 80 -3.56 2.61 -0.14
C ARG A 80 -3.47 4.09 0.14
N VAL A 81 -4.15 4.55 1.19
CA VAL A 81 -4.03 5.92 1.71
C VAL A 81 -2.96 5.95 2.79
N PHE A 82 -2.12 6.96 2.78
CA PHE A 82 -1.12 7.21 3.83
C PHE A 82 -1.81 7.81 5.05
N VAL A 83 -1.64 7.14 6.20
CA VAL A 83 -2.35 7.50 7.42
C VAL A 83 -1.46 7.40 8.66
N ARG A 84 -1.95 8.00 9.74
CA ARG A 84 -1.39 7.89 11.09
C ARG A 84 -2.41 7.29 12.04
N PHE A 85 -1.91 6.56 13.00
CA PHE A 85 -2.68 6.06 14.13
C PHE A 85 -1.95 6.35 15.42
N THR A 86 -2.62 7.03 16.37
CA THR A 86 -2.09 7.24 17.71
C THR A 86 -2.55 6.11 18.61
N THR A 87 -1.61 5.32 19.10
CA THR A 87 -1.88 4.18 20.00
C THR A 87 -2.37 4.65 21.38
N SER A 88 -2.96 3.73 22.15
CA SER A 88 -3.37 3.99 23.55
C SER A 88 -2.21 4.45 24.44
N ALA A 89 -0.98 4.06 24.11
CA ALA A 89 0.25 4.52 24.78
C ALA A 89 0.79 5.88 24.26
N GLY A 90 0.04 6.59 23.40
CA GLY A 90 0.44 7.88 22.85
C GLY A 90 1.49 7.82 21.72
N LYS A 91 1.85 6.62 21.23
CA LYS A 91 2.79 6.47 20.13
C LYS A 91 2.07 6.73 18.80
N ASN A 92 2.61 7.65 18.00
CA ASN A 92 2.12 7.92 16.66
C ASN A 92 2.80 6.98 15.66
N LEU A 93 2.00 6.14 14.98
CA LEU A 93 2.43 5.18 13.99
C LEU A 93 2.02 5.68 12.60
N ARG A 94 2.99 5.79 11.68
CA ARG A 94 2.74 6.08 10.26
C ARG A 94 2.55 4.77 9.52
N GLY A 95 1.53 4.70 8.68
CA GLY A 95 1.19 3.46 7.95
C GLY A 95 0.22 3.71 6.81
N LEU A 96 -0.42 2.63 6.38
CA LEU A 96 -1.27 2.58 5.21
C LEU A 96 -2.66 2.06 5.59
N TYR A 97 -3.69 2.66 5.02
CA TYR A 97 -5.04 2.15 5.02
C TYR A 97 -5.39 1.64 3.62
N ILE A 98 -5.74 0.37 3.50
CA ILE A 98 -6.02 -0.26 2.21
C ILE A 98 -7.48 -0.01 1.84
N ILE A 99 -7.70 0.62 0.68
CA ILE A 99 -9.03 0.93 0.17
C ILE A 99 -9.48 -0.04 -0.93
N LYS A 100 -8.55 -0.67 -1.65
CA LYS A 100 -8.82 -1.72 -2.64
C LYS A 100 -7.63 -2.65 -2.80
N SER A 101 -7.90 -3.95 -3.03
CA SER A 101 -6.87 -4.94 -3.36
C SER A 101 -7.33 -5.87 -4.46
N GLU A 102 -6.46 -6.13 -5.42
CA GLU A 102 -6.74 -7.03 -6.56
C GLU A 102 -5.57 -7.99 -6.75
N THR A 103 -5.85 -9.18 -7.26
CA THR A 103 -4.85 -10.23 -7.50
C THR A 103 -5.15 -11.01 -8.77
N ASP A 104 -4.14 -11.65 -9.36
CA ASP A 104 -4.28 -12.53 -10.51
C ASP A 104 -4.72 -13.96 -10.15
N LYS A 105 -4.86 -14.30 -8.85
CA LYS A 105 -5.13 -15.67 -8.38
C LYS A 105 -6.37 -15.76 -7.49
N LYS A 106 -7.37 -16.54 -7.92
CA LYS A 106 -8.56 -16.87 -7.11
C LYS A 106 -8.20 -17.47 -5.75
N LYS A 107 -7.13 -18.27 -5.68
CA LYS A 107 -6.63 -18.83 -4.41
C LYS A 107 -6.20 -17.74 -3.44
N MET A 108 -5.54 -16.68 -3.94
CA MET A 108 -5.15 -15.53 -3.10
C MET A 108 -6.37 -14.71 -2.67
N GLU A 109 -7.35 -14.49 -3.53
CA GLU A 109 -8.63 -13.87 -3.17
C GLU A 109 -9.29 -14.63 -2.02
N PHE A 110 -9.43 -15.96 -2.15
CA PHE A 110 -10.05 -16.79 -1.13
C PHE A 110 -9.31 -16.71 0.21
N PHE A 111 -8.03 -17.05 0.25
CA PHE A 111 -7.26 -17.04 1.50
C PHE A 111 -7.01 -15.62 2.04
N GLY A 112 -6.78 -14.66 1.17
CA GLY A 112 -6.61 -13.26 1.57
C GLY A 112 -7.84 -12.74 2.31
N ASN A 113 -9.05 -13.08 1.85
CA ASN A 113 -10.29 -12.65 2.47
C ASN A 113 -10.65 -13.44 3.75
N ILE A 114 -10.05 -14.61 3.97
CA ILE A 114 -10.16 -15.33 5.24
C ILE A 114 -9.24 -14.71 6.31
N PHE A 115 -8.01 -14.35 5.94
CA PHE A 115 -6.97 -13.97 6.90
C PHE A 115 -6.72 -12.46 7.03
N THR A 116 -7.37 -11.65 6.18
CA THR A 116 -7.23 -10.18 6.20
C THR A 116 -8.58 -9.50 5.95
N HIS A 117 -8.61 -8.19 6.17
CA HIS A 117 -9.74 -7.31 5.85
C HIS A 117 -9.54 -6.52 4.54
N TYR A 118 -8.66 -6.97 3.65
CA TYR A 118 -8.25 -6.18 2.49
C TYR A 118 -9.18 -6.31 1.29
N ASN A 119 -10.22 -7.16 1.38
CA ASN A 119 -11.27 -7.34 0.36
C ASN A 119 -10.68 -7.59 -1.03
N TYR A 120 -9.86 -8.64 -1.13
CA TYR A 120 -9.27 -9.05 -2.40
C TYR A 120 -10.32 -9.43 -3.43
N SER A 121 -10.13 -8.99 -4.66
CA SER A 121 -10.86 -9.46 -5.84
C SER A 121 -9.89 -9.96 -6.91
N THR A 122 -10.31 -10.96 -7.68
CA THR A 122 -9.50 -11.51 -8.78
C THR A 122 -9.73 -10.71 -10.06
N THR A 123 -8.63 -10.32 -10.70
CA THR A 123 -8.61 -9.64 -11.99
C THR A 123 -7.64 -10.28 -12.99
N ASP A 124 -7.72 -9.88 -14.25
CA ASP A 124 -6.82 -10.27 -15.33
C ASP A 124 -5.59 -9.36 -15.33
N ILE A 125 -4.45 -9.85 -14.86
CA ILE A 125 -3.22 -9.05 -14.86
C ILE A 125 -2.31 -9.54 -15.98
N ILE A 126 -2.02 -8.63 -16.90
CA ILE A 126 -1.13 -8.85 -18.04
C ILE A 126 0.15 -8.06 -17.80
N GLN A 127 1.29 -8.72 -17.90
CA GLN A 127 2.61 -8.09 -17.81
C GLN A 127 3.36 -8.30 -19.11
N ASN A 128 3.75 -7.22 -19.76
CA ASN A 128 4.58 -7.22 -20.95
C ASN A 128 5.92 -6.53 -20.63
N LYS A 129 6.99 -7.33 -20.54
CA LYS A 129 8.33 -6.84 -20.24
C LYS A 129 9.17 -6.88 -21.50
N GLN A 130 9.53 -5.71 -22.00
CA GLN A 130 10.49 -5.52 -23.08
C GLN A 130 11.80 -4.99 -22.51
N LYS A 131 12.86 -4.94 -23.34
CA LYS A 131 14.19 -4.51 -22.88
C LYS A 131 14.18 -3.14 -22.19
N GLU A 132 13.47 -2.17 -22.73
CA GLU A 132 13.48 -0.78 -22.28
C GLU A 132 12.21 -0.37 -21.54
N VAL A 133 11.13 -1.15 -21.66
CA VAL A 133 9.81 -0.76 -21.19
C VAL A 133 9.13 -1.95 -20.53
N THR A 134 8.49 -1.70 -19.39
CA THR A 134 7.56 -2.64 -18.76
C THR A 134 6.15 -2.05 -18.77
N GLU A 135 5.20 -2.84 -19.24
CA GLU A 135 3.78 -2.53 -19.20
C GLU A 135 3.04 -3.53 -18.31
N ILE A 136 2.15 -3.03 -17.46
CA ILE A 136 1.28 -3.85 -16.61
C ILE A 136 -0.14 -3.31 -16.78
N SER A 137 -1.07 -4.20 -17.10
CA SER A 137 -2.45 -3.81 -17.38
C SER A 137 -3.48 -4.83 -16.90
N SER A 138 -4.73 -4.41 -16.80
CA SER A 138 -5.91 -5.24 -16.61
C SER A 138 -7.10 -4.61 -17.33
N ILE A 139 -7.71 -5.34 -18.23
CA ILE A 139 -8.94 -4.91 -18.92
C ILE A 139 -10.09 -4.88 -17.93
N LYS A 140 -10.22 -5.93 -17.12
CA LYS A 140 -11.31 -6.09 -16.16
C LYS A 140 -11.33 -5.01 -15.08
N SER A 141 -10.17 -4.57 -14.62
CA SER A 141 -10.05 -3.53 -13.59
C SER A 141 -9.80 -2.14 -14.16
N GLY A 142 -9.65 -2.03 -15.48
CA GLY A 142 -9.46 -0.76 -16.17
C GLY A 142 -8.21 -0.02 -15.73
N PHE A 143 -7.09 -0.72 -15.58
CA PHE A 143 -5.83 -0.04 -15.31
C PHE A 143 -4.76 -0.39 -16.33
N GLN A 144 -3.88 0.55 -16.59
CA GLN A 144 -2.68 0.39 -17.40
C GLN A 144 -1.57 1.26 -16.79
N ILE A 145 -0.36 0.73 -16.80
CA ILE A 145 0.85 1.49 -16.50
C ILE A 145 1.97 1.08 -17.43
N LYS A 146 2.72 2.07 -17.89
CA LYS A 146 3.90 1.92 -18.73
C LYS A 146 5.07 2.67 -18.09
N ILE A 147 6.17 1.97 -17.82
CA ILE A 147 7.38 2.53 -17.22
C ILE A 147 8.59 2.23 -18.08
N GLU A 148 9.58 3.13 -18.06
CA GLU A 148 10.92 2.80 -18.55
C GLU A 148 11.61 1.88 -17.54
N ASN A 149 12.25 0.82 -18.04
CA ASN A 149 13.11 0.00 -17.19
C ASN A 149 14.34 0.82 -16.80
N PRO A 150 14.66 0.91 -15.50
CA PRO A 150 15.71 1.80 -15.05
C PRO A 150 17.07 1.40 -15.64
N ALA A 151 17.58 2.25 -16.52
CA ALA A 151 18.95 2.18 -17.01
C ALA A 151 19.86 3.17 -16.25
N ASP A 152 19.28 4.14 -15.53
CA ASP A 152 19.99 5.21 -14.85
C ASP A 152 19.44 5.42 -13.42
N GLU A 153 20.34 5.72 -12.47
CA GLU A 153 19.96 6.04 -11.08
C GLU A 153 19.47 7.49 -10.91
N ASN A 154 19.67 8.36 -11.91
CA ASN A 154 19.41 9.80 -11.88
C ASN A 154 18.06 10.22 -12.51
N ILE A 155 17.02 9.42 -12.28
CA ILE A 155 15.68 9.77 -12.77
C ILE A 155 15.12 10.94 -11.93
N PRO A 156 14.71 12.07 -12.54
CA PRO A 156 14.11 13.18 -11.81
C PRO A 156 12.74 12.81 -11.24
N LEU A 157 12.29 13.54 -10.24
CA LEU A 157 10.89 13.48 -9.80
C LEU A 157 9.96 13.88 -10.95
N PRO A 158 8.70 13.38 -10.95
CA PRO A 158 7.69 13.87 -11.88
C PRO A 158 7.57 15.40 -11.81
N PRO A 159 7.35 16.10 -12.94
CA PRO A 159 7.25 17.57 -12.95
C PRO A 159 6.16 18.13 -12.04
N SER A 160 5.08 17.37 -11.83
CA SER A 160 3.95 17.70 -10.94
C SER A 160 4.18 17.37 -9.48
N SER A 161 5.34 16.82 -9.12
CA SER A 161 5.62 16.39 -7.73
C SER A 161 5.58 17.58 -6.76
N PRO A 162 4.92 17.43 -5.59
CA PRO A 162 4.97 18.44 -4.54
C PRO A 162 6.29 18.45 -3.77
N PHE A 163 7.17 17.46 -3.99
CA PHE A 163 8.46 17.31 -3.31
C PHE A 163 9.56 18.05 -4.05
N ALA A 164 10.49 18.62 -3.29
CA ALA A 164 11.65 19.29 -3.85
C ALA A 164 12.70 18.30 -4.40
N ASP A 165 12.85 17.15 -3.78
CA ASP A 165 13.84 16.14 -4.15
C ASP A 165 13.42 14.72 -3.72
N TRP A 166 14.19 13.72 -4.14
CA TRP A 166 13.96 12.32 -3.75
C TRP A 166 14.12 12.04 -2.26
N LYS A 167 14.89 12.81 -1.53
CA LYS A 167 15.06 12.67 -0.09
C LYS A 167 13.76 13.05 0.62
N GLU A 168 13.14 14.14 0.19
CA GLU A 168 11.84 14.58 0.69
C GLU A 168 10.74 13.57 0.30
N ALA A 169 10.70 13.14 -0.97
CA ALA A 169 9.76 12.12 -1.45
C ALA A 169 9.85 10.80 -0.65
N ARG A 170 11.05 10.30 -0.37
CA ARG A 170 11.25 9.10 0.45
C ARG A 170 10.77 9.28 1.89
N ARG A 171 10.93 10.47 2.46
CA ARG A 171 10.54 10.76 3.84
C ARG A 171 9.02 10.78 4.01
N TYR A 172 8.31 11.37 3.07
CA TYR A 172 6.86 11.61 3.19
C TYR A 172 6.01 10.59 2.44
N ALA A 173 6.44 10.14 1.29
CA ALA A 173 5.73 9.21 0.42
C ALA A 173 6.53 7.94 0.10
N GLY A 174 7.45 7.57 0.97
CA GLY A 174 8.17 6.32 0.93
C GLY A 174 7.38 5.17 1.57
N PRO A 175 7.97 3.99 1.56
CA PRO A 175 7.33 2.80 2.12
C PRO A 175 7.14 2.89 3.63
N LEU A 176 5.93 2.62 4.08
CA LEU A 176 5.56 2.63 5.49
C LEU A 176 5.44 1.21 6.06
N PRO A 177 5.79 1.00 7.36
CA PRO A 177 5.85 -0.34 7.95
C PRO A 177 4.49 -0.87 8.42
N PHE A 178 3.52 0.00 8.70
CA PHE A 178 2.26 -0.42 9.30
C PHE A 178 1.12 -0.41 8.29
N THR A 179 0.19 -1.35 8.48
CA THR A 179 -1.11 -1.36 7.82
C THR A 179 -2.18 -1.39 8.90
N PHE A 180 -3.21 -0.56 8.73
CA PHE A 180 -4.30 -0.45 9.69
C PHE A 180 -5.61 -0.93 9.10
N THR A 181 -6.44 -1.57 9.93
CA THR A 181 -7.82 -1.91 9.62
C THR A 181 -8.69 -1.56 10.81
N TYR A 182 -9.84 -0.94 10.59
CA TYR A 182 -10.79 -0.54 11.64
C TYR A 182 -12.04 -1.40 11.60
N ASN A 183 -12.42 -1.91 12.77
CA ASN A 183 -13.73 -2.53 12.98
C ASN A 183 -14.63 -1.56 13.77
N PRO A 184 -15.61 -0.91 13.14
CA PRO A 184 -16.46 0.07 13.81
C PRO A 184 -17.40 -0.55 14.86
N ALA A 185 -17.81 -1.81 14.69
CA ALA A 185 -18.69 -2.49 15.64
C ALA A 185 -18.04 -2.67 17.02
N ASP A 186 -16.76 -3.03 17.05
CA ASP A 186 -15.99 -3.27 18.27
C ASP A 186 -15.10 -2.08 18.66
N LYS A 187 -15.04 -1.03 17.85
CA LYS A 187 -14.11 0.10 17.97
C LYS A 187 -12.67 -0.36 18.15
N LYS A 188 -12.24 -1.32 17.32
CA LYS A 188 -10.92 -1.91 17.34
C LYS A 188 -10.16 -1.58 16.08
N VAL A 189 -8.85 -1.30 16.25
CA VAL A 189 -7.90 -1.11 15.17
C VAL A 189 -6.96 -2.30 15.15
N LEU A 190 -6.93 -3.04 14.06
CA LEU A 190 -5.92 -4.05 13.77
C LEU A 190 -4.71 -3.37 13.17
N ILE A 191 -3.54 -3.61 13.75
CA ILE A 191 -2.24 -3.09 13.34
C ILE A 191 -1.38 -4.26 12.88
N ILE A 192 -0.96 -4.26 11.63
CA ILE A 192 -0.04 -5.25 11.07
C ILE A 192 1.27 -4.54 10.71
N GLU A 193 2.38 -5.05 11.22
CA GLU A 193 3.72 -4.52 10.93
C GLU A 193 4.41 -5.40 9.88
N GLY A 194 4.78 -4.78 8.77
CA GLY A 194 5.62 -5.37 7.74
C GLY A 194 7.10 -5.10 8.03
N VAL A 195 7.91 -6.15 7.98
CA VAL A 195 9.36 -6.09 8.18
C VAL A 195 10.06 -6.49 6.90
N ARG A 196 11.06 -5.73 6.54
CA ARG A 196 11.86 -5.90 5.34
C ARG A 196 13.32 -5.55 5.62
N GLU A 197 14.19 -6.28 4.97
CA GLU A 197 15.63 -6.04 5.02
C GLU A 197 16.10 -5.52 3.65
N ASN A 198 17.23 -4.79 3.64
CA ASN A 198 17.90 -4.33 2.42
C ASN A 198 17.01 -3.53 1.44
N TRP A 199 16.20 -2.65 1.98
CA TRP A 199 15.26 -1.85 1.22
C TRP A 199 15.96 -0.69 0.48
N LYS A 200 16.11 -0.83 -0.83
CA LYS A 200 16.66 0.22 -1.71
C LYS A 200 15.67 0.50 -2.84
N PRO A 201 14.79 1.48 -2.72
CA PRO A 201 13.92 1.89 -3.81
C PRO A 201 14.72 2.60 -4.89
N SER A 202 14.57 2.15 -6.14
CA SER A 202 15.11 2.80 -7.33
C SER A 202 14.01 3.62 -7.99
N PRO A 203 14.24 4.90 -8.31
CA PRO A 203 13.31 5.71 -9.09
C PRO A 203 12.96 5.02 -10.41
N VAL A 204 11.72 5.24 -10.90
CA VAL A 204 11.33 4.83 -12.24
C VAL A 204 10.68 6.00 -12.96
N LYS A 205 10.91 6.10 -14.26
CA LYS A 205 10.22 7.04 -15.12
C LYS A 205 8.92 6.41 -15.60
N VAL A 206 7.81 7.03 -15.24
CA VAL A 206 6.48 6.65 -15.71
C VAL A 206 6.26 7.33 -17.06
N ILE A 207 5.96 6.52 -18.10
CA ILE A 207 5.67 6.99 -19.44
C ILE A 207 4.19 7.34 -19.55
N ASP A 208 3.34 6.43 -19.03
CA ASP A 208 1.89 6.58 -19.09
C ASP A 208 1.23 5.77 -17.96
N TYR A 209 0.07 6.21 -17.50
CA TYR A 209 -0.74 5.48 -16.52
C TYR A 209 -2.22 5.85 -16.61
N GLN A 210 -3.06 4.85 -16.34
CA GLN A 210 -4.49 5.01 -16.14
C GLN A 210 -4.95 4.08 -15.03
N PHE A 211 -5.78 4.55 -14.12
CA PHE A 211 -6.36 3.77 -13.04
C PHE A 211 -7.83 4.13 -12.87
N SER A 212 -8.73 3.36 -13.50
CA SER A 212 -10.19 3.61 -13.41
C SER A 212 -10.69 3.68 -11.97
N PHE A 213 -10.06 2.97 -11.02
CA PHE A 213 -10.44 3.07 -9.61
C PHE A 213 -10.13 4.46 -9.02
N ILE A 214 -9.02 5.08 -9.40
CA ILE A 214 -8.69 6.46 -8.96
C ILE A 214 -9.69 7.44 -9.57
N ASP A 215 -10.06 7.25 -10.83
CA ASP A 215 -11.06 8.10 -11.52
C ASP A 215 -12.44 7.97 -10.85
N GLN A 216 -12.82 6.75 -10.43
CA GLN A 216 -14.11 6.47 -9.76
C GLN A 216 -14.26 7.07 -8.37
N ILE A 217 -13.20 7.39 -7.67
CA ILE A 217 -13.27 8.06 -6.36
C ILE A 217 -13.37 9.58 -6.47
N HIS A 218 -13.51 10.12 -7.72
CA HIS A 218 -13.84 11.50 -8.03
C HIS A 218 -12.95 12.55 -7.33
N LEU A 219 -11.63 12.36 -7.41
CA LEU A 219 -10.65 13.34 -6.93
C LEU A 219 -10.39 14.39 -8.02
N SER A 220 -10.28 15.66 -7.65
CA SER A 220 -10.16 16.76 -8.63
C SER A 220 -8.76 16.87 -9.21
N ASP A 221 -7.74 17.03 -8.37
CA ASP A 221 -6.36 17.32 -8.78
C ASP A 221 -5.41 16.20 -8.33
N VAL A 222 -5.45 15.08 -9.05
CA VAL A 222 -4.56 13.94 -8.79
C VAL A 222 -3.24 14.16 -9.53
N THR A 223 -2.14 14.29 -8.81
CA THR A 223 -0.81 14.45 -9.41
C THR A 223 0.13 13.31 -9.02
N LEU A 224 0.91 12.82 -9.98
CA LEU A 224 1.96 11.84 -9.69
C LEU A 224 3.08 12.49 -8.87
N ALA A 225 3.21 12.09 -7.61
CA ALA A 225 4.21 12.64 -6.70
C ALA A 225 5.58 11.96 -6.81
N ASN A 226 5.58 10.63 -6.91
CA ASN A 226 6.77 9.83 -7.18
C ASN A 226 6.41 8.44 -7.70
N ALA A 227 7.38 7.78 -8.31
CA ALA A 227 7.30 6.36 -8.66
C ALA A 227 8.65 5.68 -8.41
N PHE A 228 8.63 4.49 -7.83
CA PHE A 228 9.84 3.73 -7.57
C PHE A 228 9.57 2.22 -7.65
N ILE A 229 10.62 1.47 -7.92
CA ILE A 229 10.59 0.01 -7.92
C ILE A 229 11.61 -0.54 -6.94
N ILE A 230 11.30 -1.70 -6.37
CA ILE A 230 12.17 -2.44 -5.49
C ILE A 230 12.18 -3.88 -5.95
N HIS A 231 13.34 -4.50 -5.93
CA HIS A 231 13.52 -5.89 -6.35
C HIS A 231 14.08 -6.76 -5.23
N ASN A 232 13.73 -8.04 -5.28
CA ASN A 232 14.38 -9.13 -4.52
C ASN A 232 14.36 -8.89 -3.00
N ILE A 233 13.20 -8.56 -2.45
CA ILE A 233 13.05 -8.26 -1.02
C ILE A 233 12.45 -9.43 -0.25
N PRO A 234 13.16 -10.04 0.70
CA PRO A 234 12.55 -10.83 1.75
C PRO A 234 11.61 -9.96 2.57
N TYR A 235 10.38 -10.38 2.71
CA TYR A 235 9.35 -9.62 3.40
C TYR A 235 8.57 -10.52 4.36
N TYR A 236 8.27 -10.04 5.55
CA TYR A 236 7.35 -10.73 6.41
C TYR A 236 6.43 -9.75 7.16
N TRP A 237 5.23 -10.22 7.46
CA TRP A 237 4.29 -9.51 8.32
C TRP A 237 4.29 -10.16 9.69
N LYS A 238 4.40 -9.36 10.74
CA LYS A 238 4.22 -9.83 12.11
C LYS A 238 2.76 -10.21 12.32
N LYS A 239 2.51 -11.04 13.33
CA LYS A 239 1.15 -11.29 13.84
C LYS A 239 0.44 -9.97 14.10
N GLY A 240 -0.84 -9.89 13.74
CA GLY A 240 -1.67 -8.71 13.97
C GLY A 240 -1.81 -8.37 15.45
N ARG A 241 -1.77 -7.08 15.76
CA ARG A 241 -2.01 -6.53 17.09
C ARG A 241 -3.29 -5.70 17.05
N ILE A 242 -4.16 -5.91 18.06
CA ILE A 242 -5.43 -5.21 18.17
C ILE A 242 -5.34 -4.16 19.28
N GLU A 243 -5.77 -2.95 19.00
CA GLU A 243 -5.96 -1.89 19.98
C GLU A 243 -7.41 -1.39 19.97
N LYS A 244 -7.95 -1.08 21.17
CA LYS A 244 -9.23 -0.38 21.28
C LYS A 244 -9.02 1.08 20.96
N TRP A 245 -9.91 1.64 20.16
CA TRP A 245 -9.94 3.08 19.89
C TRP A 245 -11.06 3.74 20.69
N ASN A 246 -10.74 4.77 21.45
CA ASN A 246 -11.68 5.58 22.20
C ASN A 246 -11.64 7.03 21.71
N LYS A 247 -12.76 7.57 21.33
CA LYS A 247 -12.90 8.94 20.79
C LYS A 247 -12.43 10.04 21.75
N ALA A 248 -12.34 9.75 23.06
CA ALA A 248 -12.00 10.71 24.10
C ALA A 248 -10.52 11.19 24.11
N GLY A 249 -9.63 10.55 23.32
CA GLY A 249 -8.21 10.96 23.25
C GLY A 249 -7.89 12.16 22.35
N LYS A 250 -8.85 12.69 21.58
CA LYS A 250 -8.63 13.85 20.68
C LYS A 250 -8.70 15.22 21.39
N ASN A 251 -9.23 15.31 22.61
CA ASN A 251 -9.51 16.60 23.28
C ASN A 251 -8.52 17.03 24.37
N SER A 252 -7.37 16.36 24.54
CA SER A 252 -6.42 16.73 25.61
C SER A 252 -5.05 17.22 25.12
N ARG A 253 -5.00 17.91 23.96
CA ARG A 253 -3.83 18.70 23.56
C ARG A 253 -4.27 20.05 22.99
N ALA A 254 -4.96 20.82 23.81
CA ALA A 254 -4.97 22.28 23.72
C ALA A 254 -4.29 22.75 25.02
N PHE A 255 -3.00 23.06 24.91
CA PHE A 255 -2.23 24.08 25.64
C PHE A 255 -0.75 23.91 25.33
#